data_155e0151f3d8eaa5ca92487a89a38f1d
#
_entry.id   155e0151f3d8eaa5ca92487a89a38f1d
#
_cell.length_a   1.000
_cell.length_b   1.000
_cell.length_c   1.000
_cell.angle_alpha   90.00
_cell.angle_beta   90.00
_cell.angle_gamma   90.00
#
_symmetry.space_group_name_H-M   'P 1'
#
loop_
_entity.id
_entity.type
_entity.pdbx_description
1 polymer ?
#
loop_
_entity_poly.entity_id
_entity_poly.type
_entity_poly.pdbx_seq_one_letter_code
_entity_poly.pdbx_strand_id
1 'polypeptide(L)'
;MITMKKIISCALSAALLAASSLSLAGCHGARYRDAFAVPDTFDETRHYEITFWAKNDTNKTQTEIYENAIESFEELYPNITVTLRLYNDYGKIYNDVITNISTNTTPNVCITYPDHIATYMTGDNVVVPLDDLFSDPSYGLGGSELKFDSPSFDEFVPQFIEECRLGTNYYAIPYMRSTEACYVNKTYVEALGYELPEVLTWDFVWEVSEAAMARNDDGTFAVNGQMTMIPFIYKSTDNMMIQMLRQQGAGYSDAGGNIEIFNDTTREILREIASHAESGAFSTFKISSYPGNFLNAGQCIFAVDSTAGATWMGSSAPHLDISADKLVDFELAVYPVPQYDTSNMQMISQGPSICVFNKADPQEVLASWLFAQYLLTNEVQIAYAETEGYVPVTLKAQNDPSYLDYLSRAGEDDDLHYAIKIQASQLLLANAQNTFVTPVFNGSTSLRDASGQMIENTAKSVRRGGVVDDEYLDALFEDVKSMYHLDEYGKKDLGPLPKTSVTLLTCLGITWVLIGAYVVYGAVKRKKE
;
A
#
# COMPACT_ATOMS: atom_id res chain seq x y z
N MET A 1 35.96 -46.72 -40.81
CA MET A 1 34.85 -45.75 -41.14
C MET A 1 33.64 -45.86 -40.21
N ILE A 2 33.31 -47.02 -39.65
CA ILE A 2 32.15 -47.21 -38.74
C ILE A 2 32.37 -46.58 -37.35
N THR A 3 33.61 -46.55 -36.84
CA THR A 3 33.97 -45.96 -35.52
C THR A 3 33.87 -44.43 -35.48
N MET A 4 34.24 -43.73 -36.55
CA MET A 4 34.20 -42.28 -36.63
C MET A 4 32.76 -41.73 -36.71
N LYS A 5 31.85 -42.42 -37.43
CA LYS A 5 30.42 -42.06 -37.45
C LYS A 5 29.74 -42.26 -36.09
N LYS A 6 30.12 -43.27 -35.31
CA LYS A 6 29.59 -43.48 -33.96
C LYS A 6 30.10 -42.41 -32.97
N ILE A 7 31.35 -41.96 -33.09
CA ILE A 7 31.93 -40.91 -32.27
C ILE A 7 31.24 -39.55 -32.57
N ILE A 8 31.03 -39.25 -33.85
CA ILE A 8 30.33 -38.03 -34.28
C ILE A 8 28.86 -38.03 -33.79
N SER A 9 28.16 -39.18 -33.89
CA SER A 9 26.78 -39.29 -33.39
C SER A 9 26.69 -39.14 -31.87
N CYS A 10 27.61 -39.72 -31.11
CA CYS A 10 27.67 -39.53 -29.66
C CYS A 10 27.99 -38.07 -29.25
N ALA A 11 28.91 -37.43 -29.99
CA ALA A 11 29.25 -36.02 -29.74
C ALA A 11 28.09 -35.06 -30.06
N LEU A 12 27.35 -35.33 -31.16
CA LEU A 12 26.15 -34.57 -31.51
C LEU A 12 25.01 -34.75 -30.46
N SER A 13 24.80 -36.00 -30.02
CA SER A 13 23.81 -36.29 -28.98
C SER A 13 24.16 -35.65 -27.63
N ALA A 14 25.43 -35.66 -27.26
CA ALA A 14 25.93 -34.98 -26.04
C ALA A 14 25.82 -33.44 -26.14
N ALA A 15 26.09 -32.87 -27.33
CA ALA A 15 25.94 -31.43 -27.56
C ALA A 15 24.45 -30.99 -27.55
N LEU A 16 23.54 -31.82 -28.11
CA LEU A 16 22.09 -31.58 -28.05
C LEU A 16 21.55 -31.70 -26.62
N LEU A 17 22.02 -32.66 -25.83
CA LEU A 17 21.67 -32.79 -24.41
C LEU A 17 22.22 -31.63 -23.56
N ALA A 18 23.43 -31.18 -23.84
CA ALA A 18 23.99 -30.00 -23.17
C ALA A 18 23.26 -28.73 -23.58
N ALA A 19 22.88 -28.56 -24.85
CA ALA A 19 22.09 -27.42 -25.31
C ALA A 19 20.68 -27.40 -24.74
N SER A 20 20.02 -28.56 -24.60
CA SER A 20 18.69 -28.66 -23.99
C SER A 20 18.72 -28.48 -22.47
N SER A 21 19.78 -28.89 -21.79
CA SER A 21 19.96 -28.60 -20.36
C SER A 21 20.32 -27.12 -20.08
N LEU A 22 21.05 -26.45 -20.97
CA LEU A 22 21.29 -25.00 -20.91
C LEU A 22 20.05 -24.16 -21.20
N SER A 23 19.14 -24.63 -22.09
CA SER A 23 17.87 -23.96 -22.34
C SER A 23 16.86 -24.12 -21.20
N LEU A 24 16.94 -25.18 -20.40
CA LEU A 24 16.15 -25.39 -19.19
C LEU A 24 16.71 -24.58 -18.00
N ALA A 25 17.99 -24.24 -17.99
CA ALA A 25 18.60 -23.37 -16.99
C ALA A 25 18.39 -21.86 -17.29
N GLY A 26 17.93 -21.52 -18.49
CA GLY A 26 17.79 -20.13 -18.96
C GLY A 26 16.48 -19.41 -18.59
N CYS A 27 15.56 -20.05 -17.85
CA CYS A 27 14.28 -19.47 -17.43
C CYS A 27 14.15 -19.35 -15.91
N HIS A 28 15.22 -19.16 -15.18
CA HIS A 28 15.16 -18.73 -13.79
C HIS A 28 15.33 -17.21 -13.77
N GLY A 29 14.23 -16.50 -13.92
CA GLY A 29 14.12 -15.13 -13.45
C GLY A 29 14.30 -15.15 -11.93
N ALA A 30 15.10 -14.26 -11.40
CA ALA A 30 15.57 -14.17 -10.02
C ALA A 30 16.49 -15.33 -9.60
N ARG A 31 17.70 -14.98 -9.19
CA ARG A 31 18.63 -15.96 -8.59
C ARG A 31 17.95 -16.52 -7.34
N TYR A 32 17.94 -17.85 -7.22
CA TYR A 32 17.53 -18.51 -5.99
C TYR A 32 18.33 -17.93 -4.82
N ARG A 33 17.62 -17.46 -3.81
CA ARG A 33 18.21 -17.01 -2.55
C ARG A 33 17.90 -18.06 -1.49
N ASP A 34 18.88 -18.37 -0.68
CA ASP A 34 18.63 -19.19 0.50
C ASP A 34 17.64 -18.46 1.42
N ALA A 35 16.81 -19.23 2.11
CA ALA A 35 15.94 -18.67 3.13
C ALA A 35 16.80 -18.04 4.24
N PHE A 36 16.39 -16.86 4.70
CA PHE A 36 17.06 -16.21 5.80
C PHE A 36 16.91 -17.03 7.10
N ALA A 37 17.97 -17.13 7.85
CA ALA A 37 17.97 -17.65 9.22
C ALA A 37 18.68 -16.63 10.12
N VAL A 38 18.11 -16.39 11.29
CA VAL A 38 18.65 -15.42 12.25
C VAL A 38 20.01 -15.93 12.74
N PRO A 39 21.09 -15.14 12.61
CA PRO A 39 22.41 -15.50 13.16
C PRO A 39 22.37 -15.55 14.70
N ASP A 40 23.09 -16.49 15.29
CA ASP A 40 23.21 -16.62 16.76
C ASP A 40 23.79 -15.36 17.42
N THR A 41 24.66 -14.64 16.72
CA THR A 41 25.31 -13.41 17.20
C THR A 41 25.50 -12.43 16.06
N PHE A 42 25.39 -11.13 16.36
CA PHE A 42 25.76 -10.07 15.43
C PHE A 42 27.27 -9.82 15.47
N ASP A 43 27.93 -9.85 14.30
CA ASP A 43 29.38 -9.64 14.20
C ASP A 43 29.69 -8.14 14.10
N GLU A 44 29.91 -7.49 15.24
CA GLU A 44 30.27 -6.06 15.33
C GLU A 44 31.69 -5.75 14.84
N THR A 45 32.51 -6.77 14.55
CA THR A 45 33.89 -6.55 14.05
C THR A 45 33.92 -6.26 12.55
N ARG A 46 32.83 -6.51 11.85
CA ARG A 46 32.64 -6.27 10.42
C ARG A 46 31.91 -4.97 10.19
N HIS A 47 32.21 -4.33 9.06
CA HIS A 47 31.46 -3.16 8.59
C HIS A 47 30.36 -3.58 7.61
N TYR A 48 29.18 -2.98 7.75
CA TYR A 48 28.00 -3.22 6.91
C TYR A 48 27.53 -1.91 6.29
N GLU A 49 27.32 -1.92 4.97
CA GLU A 49 26.70 -0.81 4.25
C GLU A 49 25.27 -1.23 3.88
N ILE A 50 24.27 -0.57 4.44
CA ILE A 50 22.86 -0.84 4.16
C ILE A 50 22.22 0.36 3.47
N THR A 51 21.24 0.08 2.61
CA THR A 51 20.48 1.11 1.90
C THR A 51 19.04 1.16 2.43
N PHE A 52 18.59 2.37 2.72
CA PHE A 52 17.24 2.66 3.19
C PHE A 52 16.49 3.50 2.15
N TRP A 53 15.37 2.95 1.63
CA TRP A 53 14.51 3.65 0.69
C TRP A 53 13.24 4.10 1.37
N ALA A 54 12.99 5.41 1.35
CA ALA A 54 11.84 6.02 1.98
C ALA A 54 11.17 7.05 1.05
N LYS A 55 9.89 7.29 1.29
CA LYS A 55 9.18 8.41 0.69
C LYS A 55 9.37 9.62 1.60
N ASN A 56 9.69 10.76 1.01
CA ASN A 56 9.40 12.05 1.63
C ASN A 56 8.33 12.77 0.80
N ASP A 57 7.50 13.52 1.48
CA ASP A 57 6.69 14.54 0.83
C ASP A 57 7.51 15.82 0.63
N THR A 58 6.85 16.89 0.28
CA THR A 58 7.45 18.23 0.24
C THR A 58 7.87 18.74 1.62
N ASN A 59 7.53 18.00 2.67
CA ASN A 59 7.85 18.32 4.06
C ASN A 59 9.31 17.94 4.38
N LYS A 60 10.15 18.95 4.51
CA LYS A 60 11.57 18.77 4.86
C LYS A 60 11.77 18.16 6.24
N THR A 61 10.84 18.35 7.16
CA THR A 61 10.92 17.83 8.54
C THR A 61 10.96 16.31 8.56
N GLN A 62 10.22 15.63 7.65
CA GLN A 62 10.28 14.18 7.55
C GLN A 62 11.66 13.68 7.11
N THR A 63 12.32 14.39 6.19
CA THR A 63 13.69 14.09 5.77
C THR A 63 14.66 14.23 6.94
N GLU A 64 14.57 15.32 7.70
CA GLU A 64 15.41 15.58 8.87
C GLU A 64 15.25 14.49 9.94
N ILE A 65 14.03 13.97 10.15
CA ILE A 65 13.79 12.86 11.08
C ILE A 65 14.51 11.59 10.62
N TYR A 66 14.47 11.26 9.34
CA TYR A 66 15.23 10.10 8.83
C TYR A 66 16.74 10.30 8.97
N GLU A 67 17.25 11.49 8.66
CA GLU A 67 18.68 11.81 8.79
C GLU A 67 19.14 11.74 10.24
N ASN A 68 18.36 12.32 11.16
CA ASN A 68 18.65 12.28 12.61
C ASN A 68 18.57 10.84 13.16
N ALA A 69 17.59 10.05 12.71
CA ALA A 69 17.47 8.64 13.11
C ALA A 69 18.66 7.81 12.62
N ILE A 70 19.17 8.08 11.41
CA ILE A 70 20.35 7.43 10.88
C ILE A 70 21.60 7.81 11.70
N GLU A 71 21.81 9.11 11.95
CA GLU A 71 22.96 9.59 12.72
C GLU A 71 22.98 8.96 14.12
N SER A 72 21.86 9.01 14.84
CA SER A 72 21.73 8.42 16.18
C SER A 72 21.91 6.89 16.17
N PHE A 73 21.40 6.20 15.14
CA PHE A 73 21.61 4.76 15.00
C PHE A 73 23.08 4.41 14.74
N GLU A 74 23.77 5.14 13.87
CA GLU A 74 25.19 4.94 13.56
C GLU A 74 26.10 5.23 14.77
N GLU A 75 25.71 6.14 15.67
CA GLU A 75 26.40 6.33 16.96
C GLU A 75 26.36 5.08 17.84
N LEU A 76 25.22 4.37 17.85
CA LEU A 76 25.03 3.12 18.60
C LEU A 76 25.73 1.92 17.94
N TYR A 77 25.70 1.88 16.60
CA TYR A 77 26.27 0.81 15.79
C TYR A 77 27.28 1.38 14.75
N PRO A 78 28.48 1.82 15.19
CA PRO A 78 29.44 2.50 14.32
C PRO A 78 30.03 1.60 13.20
N ASN A 79 29.71 0.31 13.25
CA ASN A 79 30.05 -0.65 12.21
C ASN A 79 28.95 -0.82 11.14
N ILE A 80 27.87 -0.05 11.22
CA ILE A 80 26.80 -0.02 10.21
C ILE A 80 26.73 1.40 9.63
N THR A 81 26.74 1.51 8.30
CA THR A 81 26.48 2.77 7.59
C THR A 81 25.19 2.66 6.82
N VAL A 82 24.28 3.63 6.98
CA VAL A 82 22.97 3.67 6.34
C VAL A 82 22.92 4.73 5.25
N THR A 83 22.71 4.32 4.00
CA THR A 83 22.55 5.24 2.88
C THR A 83 21.06 5.46 2.60
N LEU A 84 20.56 6.67 2.86
CA LEU A 84 19.19 7.08 2.59
C LEU A 84 18.99 7.41 1.11
N ARG A 85 17.92 6.85 0.50
CA ARG A 85 17.40 7.26 -0.80
C ARG A 85 15.95 7.66 -0.68
N LEU A 86 15.65 8.91 -1.04
CA LEU A 86 14.34 9.49 -0.96
C LEU A 86 13.60 9.45 -2.30
N TYR A 87 12.32 9.21 -2.22
CA TYR A 87 11.37 9.20 -3.33
C TYR A 87 10.20 10.14 -3.02
N ASN A 88 9.64 10.76 -4.02
CA ASN A 88 8.44 11.62 -3.86
C ASN A 88 7.12 10.86 -4.01
N ASP A 89 7.17 9.54 -4.28
CA ASP A 89 5.98 8.73 -4.55
C ASP A 89 6.25 7.24 -4.26
N TYR A 90 5.29 6.56 -3.60
CA TYR A 90 5.38 5.14 -3.29
C TYR A 90 5.33 4.23 -4.54
N GLY A 91 4.62 4.66 -5.60
CA GLY A 91 4.57 3.93 -6.87
C GLY A 91 5.94 3.88 -7.55
N LYS A 92 6.77 4.94 -7.39
CA LYS A 92 8.16 4.93 -7.87
C LYS A 92 9.03 3.98 -7.07
N ILE A 93 8.88 3.94 -5.74
CA ILE A 93 9.56 2.94 -4.90
C ILE A 93 9.17 1.53 -5.38
N TYR A 94 7.87 1.28 -5.55
CA TYR A 94 7.34 0.01 -6.04
C TYR A 94 7.98 -0.43 -7.36
N ASN A 95 7.97 0.42 -8.37
CA ASN A 95 8.52 0.12 -9.69
C ASN A 95 10.04 -0.11 -9.66
N ASP A 96 10.77 0.70 -8.88
CA ASP A 96 12.21 0.55 -8.73
C ASP A 96 12.54 -0.75 -8.00
N VAL A 97 11.82 -1.12 -6.94
CA VAL A 97 12.03 -2.39 -6.24
C VAL A 97 11.83 -3.58 -7.19
N ILE A 98 10.72 -3.62 -7.95
CA ILE A 98 10.46 -4.70 -8.91
C ILE A 98 11.61 -4.82 -9.93
N THR A 99 12.08 -3.70 -10.45
CA THR A 99 13.21 -3.68 -11.39
C THR A 99 14.48 -4.23 -10.74
N ASN A 100 14.73 -3.87 -9.48
CA ASN A 100 15.94 -4.26 -8.75
C ASN A 100 15.88 -5.72 -8.23
N ILE A 101 14.70 -6.34 -8.13
CA ILE A 101 14.57 -7.78 -7.82
C ILE A 101 15.29 -8.60 -8.89
N SER A 102 15.08 -8.31 -10.16
CA SER A 102 15.67 -9.05 -11.28
C SER A 102 17.20 -8.94 -11.36
N THR A 103 17.76 -7.83 -10.88
CA THR A 103 19.20 -7.55 -10.86
C THR A 103 19.88 -7.86 -9.53
N ASN A 104 19.12 -8.28 -8.53
CA ASN A 104 19.60 -8.53 -7.15
C ASN A 104 20.20 -7.29 -6.48
N THR A 105 19.64 -6.11 -6.75
CA THR A 105 20.06 -4.81 -6.21
C THR A 105 18.95 -4.12 -5.42
N THR A 106 18.04 -4.89 -4.82
CA THR A 106 17.01 -4.37 -3.91
C THR A 106 17.64 -3.58 -2.76
N PRO A 107 16.94 -2.59 -2.17
CA PRO A 107 17.41 -1.97 -0.93
C PRO A 107 17.54 -3.01 0.20
N ASN A 108 18.14 -2.62 1.30
CA ASN A 108 18.14 -3.43 2.51
C ASN A 108 16.86 -3.23 3.31
N VAL A 109 16.45 -1.98 3.47
CA VAL A 109 15.24 -1.58 4.18
C VAL A 109 14.43 -0.65 3.27
N CYS A 110 13.12 -0.85 3.23
CA CYS A 110 12.23 -0.05 2.40
C CYS A 110 10.93 0.27 3.16
N ILE A 111 10.51 1.53 3.13
CA ILE A 111 9.18 1.93 3.57
C ILE A 111 8.21 1.80 2.38
N THR A 112 7.19 0.97 2.52
CA THR A 112 6.26 0.63 1.44
C THR A 112 4.93 0.11 1.99
N TYR A 113 3.98 -0.19 1.12
CA TYR A 113 2.68 -0.76 1.50
C TYR A 113 2.67 -2.29 1.44
N PRO A 114 1.86 -2.99 2.27
CA PRO A 114 1.68 -4.45 2.20
C PRO A 114 1.30 -4.95 0.80
N ASP A 115 0.43 -4.25 0.08
CA ASP A 115 0.06 -4.57 -1.32
C ASP A 115 1.27 -4.64 -2.25
N HIS A 116 2.22 -3.72 -2.10
CA HIS A 116 3.47 -3.74 -2.85
C HIS A 116 4.35 -4.93 -2.49
N ILE A 117 4.45 -5.24 -1.18
CA ILE A 117 5.25 -6.36 -0.66
C ILE A 117 4.76 -7.68 -1.23
N ALA A 118 3.44 -7.88 -1.36
CA ALA A 118 2.88 -9.09 -1.98
C ALA A 118 3.40 -9.32 -3.40
N THR A 119 3.61 -8.25 -4.17
CA THR A 119 4.24 -8.35 -5.49
C THR A 119 5.75 -8.63 -5.40
N TYR A 120 6.46 -8.07 -4.43
CA TYR A 120 7.89 -8.35 -4.22
C TYR A 120 8.15 -9.82 -3.88
N MET A 121 7.19 -10.47 -3.23
CA MET A 121 7.25 -11.89 -2.86
C MET A 121 7.10 -12.85 -4.07
N THR A 122 6.87 -12.35 -5.27
CA THR A 122 6.89 -13.18 -6.49
C THR A 122 8.30 -13.71 -6.83
N GLY A 123 9.34 -13.10 -6.25
CA GLY A 123 10.70 -13.65 -6.29
C GLY A 123 10.97 -14.54 -5.07
N ASP A 124 11.64 -15.68 -5.29
CA ASP A 124 11.97 -16.64 -4.22
C ASP A 124 12.84 -16.00 -3.13
N ASN A 125 12.35 -15.98 -1.89
CA ASN A 125 13.05 -15.46 -0.71
C ASN A 125 13.60 -14.03 -0.87
N VAL A 126 12.91 -13.15 -1.60
CA VAL A 126 13.34 -11.76 -1.81
C VAL A 126 13.09 -10.90 -0.58
N VAL A 127 11.92 -11.07 0.03
CA VAL A 127 11.53 -10.39 1.28
C VAL A 127 11.75 -11.33 2.46
N VAL A 128 12.28 -10.81 3.55
CA VAL A 128 12.52 -11.58 4.77
C VAL A 128 11.20 -11.80 5.51
N PRO A 129 10.81 -13.06 5.81
CA PRO A 129 9.75 -13.31 6.80
C PRO A 129 10.28 -12.92 8.19
N LEU A 130 9.50 -12.14 8.94
CA LEU A 130 9.95 -11.50 10.18
C LEU A 130 9.62 -12.29 11.45
N ASP A 131 8.88 -13.40 11.35
CA ASP A 131 8.39 -14.17 12.50
C ASP A 131 9.53 -14.60 13.43
N ASP A 132 10.62 -15.16 12.88
CA ASP A 132 11.80 -15.57 13.65
C ASP A 132 12.52 -14.36 14.25
N LEU A 133 12.62 -13.24 13.48
CA LEU A 133 13.18 -12.00 13.97
C LEU A 133 12.31 -11.37 15.07
N PHE A 134 10.98 -11.44 14.98
CA PHE A 134 10.11 -10.90 16.01
C PHE A 134 10.32 -11.63 17.35
N SER A 135 10.54 -12.93 17.30
CA SER A 135 10.65 -13.80 18.49
C SER A 135 12.08 -14.05 18.96
N ASP A 136 13.11 -13.54 18.26
CA ASP A 136 14.51 -13.74 18.66
C ASP A 136 14.79 -13.02 20.00
N PRO A 137 15.30 -13.74 21.04
CA PRO A 137 15.47 -13.15 22.36
C PRO A 137 16.61 -12.13 22.44
N SER A 138 17.55 -12.17 21.51
CA SER A 138 18.75 -11.31 21.51
C SER A 138 18.55 -10.07 20.65
N TYR A 139 18.12 -10.26 19.42
CA TYR A 139 18.04 -9.19 18.41
C TYR A 139 16.61 -8.93 17.91
N GLY A 140 15.62 -9.63 18.46
CA GLY A 140 14.22 -9.48 18.11
C GLY A 140 13.59 -8.23 18.74
N LEU A 141 12.26 -8.15 18.65
CA LEU A 141 11.51 -7.06 19.26
C LEU A 141 11.66 -7.07 20.79
N GLY A 142 12.22 -6.00 21.36
CA GLY A 142 12.56 -5.94 22.78
C GLY A 142 13.75 -6.80 23.18
N GLY A 143 14.59 -7.22 22.23
CA GLY A 143 15.71 -8.14 22.43
C GLY A 143 16.79 -7.63 23.39
N SER A 144 17.46 -8.58 24.09
CA SER A 144 18.40 -8.27 25.18
C SER A 144 19.72 -7.65 24.74
N GLU A 145 20.12 -7.85 23.48
CA GLU A 145 21.39 -7.38 22.91
C GLU A 145 21.24 -6.07 22.11
N LEU A 146 20.02 -5.48 22.09
CA LEU A 146 19.78 -4.21 21.42
C LEU A 146 20.40 -3.05 22.22
N LYS A 147 20.98 -2.06 21.51
CA LYS A 147 21.58 -0.87 22.11
C LYS A 147 20.58 0.31 22.25
N PHE A 148 19.31 0.06 21.99
CA PHE A 148 18.22 1.03 22.04
C PHE A 148 16.94 0.37 22.59
N ASP A 149 15.97 1.19 22.97
CA ASP A 149 14.68 0.72 23.49
C ASP A 149 13.74 0.37 22.32
N SER A 150 13.83 -0.88 21.83
CA SER A 150 12.94 -1.42 20.81
C SER A 150 11.59 -1.79 21.42
N PRO A 151 10.46 -1.55 20.72
CA PRO A 151 9.17 -2.06 21.20
C PRO A 151 9.14 -3.58 21.21
N SER A 152 8.42 -4.15 22.19
CA SER A 152 8.06 -5.57 22.16
C SER A 152 6.86 -5.82 21.23
N PHE A 153 6.65 -7.06 20.79
CA PHE A 153 5.53 -7.40 19.90
C PHE A 153 4.16 -7.01 20.48
N ASP A 154 3.96 -7.19 21.78
CA ASP A 154 2.70 -6.90 22.47
C ASP A 154 2.41 -5.39 22.62
N GLU A 155 3.40 -4.53 22.35
CA GLU A 155 3.21 -3.08 22.37
C GLU A 155 2.60 -2.53 21.08
N PHE A 156 2.59 -3.30 19.98
CA PHE A 156 1.93 -2.87 18.76
C PHE A 156 0.41 -2.88 18.89
N VAL A 157 -0.22 -1.89 18.27
CA VAL A 157 -1.68 -1.90 18.10
C VAL A 157 -2.06 -3.12 17.27
N PRO A 158 -2.93 -4.01 17.79
CA PRO A 158 -3.21 -5.30 17.12
C PRO A 158 -3.67 -5.17 15.67
N GLN A 159 -4.52 -4.17 15.37
CA GLN A 159 -4.99 -3.91 14.02
C GLN A 159 -3.85 -3.52 13.08
N PHE A 160 -2.86 -2.77 13.56
CA PHE A 160 -1.78 -2.24 12.75
C PHE A 160 -0.71 -3.29 12.42
N ILE A 161 -0.39 -4.18 13.37
CA ILE A 161 0.59 -5.25 13.11
C ILE A 161 -0.01 -6.35 12.22
N GLU A 162 -1.32 -6.66 12.36
CA GLU A 162 -1.98 -7.68 11.55
C GLU A 162 -2.02 -7.31 10.05
N GLU A 163 -2.01 -6.03 9.69
CA GLU A 163 -1.88 -5.56 8.30
C GLU A 163 -0.60 -6.04 7.61
N CYS A 164 0.45 -6.33 8.38
CA CYS A 164 1.75 -6.75 7.88
C CYS A 164 1.85 -8.27 7.67
N ARG A 165 0.77 -8.99 7.96
CA ARG A 165 0.68 -10.44 7.83
C ARG A 165 0.19 -10.81 6.43
N LEU A 166 1.04 -11.47 5.66
CA LEU A 166 0.75 -11.96 4.33
C LEU A 166 0.73 -13.50 4.35
N GLY A 167 -0.46 -14.08 4.24
CA GLY A 167 -0.65 -15.51 4.44
C GLY A 167 -0.47 -15.91 5.91
N THR A 168 0.55 -16.70 6.22
CA THR A 168 0.82 -17.18 7.58
C THR A 168 1.90 -16.38 8.32
N ASN A 169 2.70 -15.59 7.62
CA ASN A 169 3.90 -14.95 8.15
C ASN A 169 3.80 -13.42 8.04
N TYR A 170 4.56 -12.74 8.88
CA TYR A 170 4.78 -11.30 8.79
C TYR A 170 5.93 -11.01 7.82
N TYR A 171 5.71 -10.13 6.83
CA TYR A 171 6.72 -9.69 5.86
C TYR A 171 7.02 -8.19 5.93
N ALA A 172 6.43 -7.55 6.91
CA ALA A 172 6.69 -6.16 7.24
C ALA A 172 6.44 -5.92 8.72
N ILE A 173 6.85 -4.74 9.18
CA ILE A 173 6.48 -4.21 10.48
C ILE A 173 5.82 -2.83 10.26
N PRO A 174 4.71 -2.48 10.95
CA PRO A 174 4.04 -1.21 10.72
C PRO A 174 4.97 -0.07 11.12
N TYR A 175 4.97 1.02 10.33
CA TYR A 175 5.80 2.19 10.63
C TYR A 175 4.97 3.37 11.15
N MET A 176 4.06 3.88 10.34
CA MET A 176 3.10 4.92 10.68
C MET A 176 1.72 4.54 10.18
N ARG A 177 0.69 5.00 10.87
CA ARG A 177 -0.68 4.76 10.42
C ARG A 177 -1.44 6.06 10.25
N SER A 178 -2.32 6.03 9.27
CA SER A 178 -3.31 7.04 8.94
C SER A 178 -4.63 6.35 8.58
N THR A 179 -5.66 7.13 8.40
CA THR A 179 -6.93 6.70 7.80
C THR A 179 -7.38 7.80 6.86
N GLU A 180 -8.54 7.67 6.25
CA GLU A 180 -9.18 8.78 5.56
C GLU A 180 -10.12 9.51 6.50
N ALA A 181 -10.14 10.84 6.40
CA ALA A 181 -11.04 11.73 7.10
C ALA A 181 -11.85 12.57 6.11
N CYS A 182 -13.07 12.94 6.49
CA CYS A 182 -13.87 13.92 5.79
C CYS A 182 -13.66 15.30 6.43
N TYR A 183 -13.01 16.19 5.71
CA TYR A 183 -12.81 17.59 6.08
C TYR A 183 -13.99 18.40 5.58
N VAL A 184 -14.74 19.01 6.49
CA VAL A 184 -16.04 19.62 6.23
C VAL A 184 -16.00 21.12 6.40
N ASN A 185 -16.36 21.88 5.38
CA ASN A 185 -16.65 23.30 5.48
C ASN A 185 -17.99 23.47 6.22
N LYS A 186 -17.92 23.56 7.55
CA LYS A 186 -19.10 23.68 8.43
C LYS A 186 -19.90 24.95 8.15
N THR A 187 -19.22 26.06 7.86
CA THR A 187 -19.88 27.32 7.53
C THR A 187 -20.85 27.17 6.35
N TYR A 188 -20.48 26.41 5.32
CA TYR A 188 -21.34 26.22 4.16
C TYR A 188 -22.47 25.21 4.43
N VAL A 189 -22.24 24.18 5.23
CA VAL A 189 -23.32 23.28 5.69
C VAL A 189 -24.41 24.06 6.41
N GLU A 190 -24.02 24.91 7.37
CA GLU A 190 -24.95 25.77 8.13
C GLU A 190 -25.63 26.83 7.23
N ALA A 191 -24.91 27.43 6.29
CA ALA A 191 -25.48 28.40 5.33
C ALA A 191 -26.55 27.77 4.42
N LEU A 192 -26.45 26.47 4.15
CA LEU A 192 -27.46 25.70 3.42
C LEU A 192 -28.65 25.27 4.28
N GLY A 193 -28.61 25.56 5.60
CA GLY A 193 -29.68 25.25 6.54
C GLY A 193 -29.59 23.86 7.17
N TYR A 194 -28.46 23.19 7.08
CA TYR A 194 -28.23 21.88 7.68
C TYR A 194 -27.42 21.99 8.97
N GLU A 195 -27.63 21.01 9.85
CA GLU A 195 -26.81 20.81 11.05
C GLU A 195 -25.95 19.56 10.87
N LEU A 196 -24.68 19.63 11.22
CA LEU A 196 -23.77 18.47 11.14
C LEU A 196 -24.19 17.41 12.17
N PRO A 197 -24.40 16.14 11.74
CA PRO A 197 -24.68 15.05 12.65
C PRO A 197 -23.42 14.64 13.43
N GLU A 198 -23.57 13.80 14.45
CA GLU A 198 -22.44 13.24 15.20
C GLU A 198 -21.55 12.35 14.30
N VAL A 199 -22.13 11.60 13.40
CA VAL A 199 -21.46 10.78 12.39
C VAL A 199 -22.06 11.07 11.01
N LEU A 200 -21.20 11.39 10.05
CA LEU A 200 -21.65 11.63 8.66
C LEU A 200 -22.16 10.33 8.02
N THR A 201 -23.29 10.42 7.32
CA THR A 201 -23.76 9.36 6.43
C THR A 201 -23.55 9.72 4.97
N TRP A 202 -23.51 8.71 4.08
CA TRP A 202 -23.47 8.96 2.63
C TRP A 202 -24.68 9.78 2.19
N ASP A 203 -25.89 9.43 2.66
CA ASP A 203 -27.12 10.17 2.34
C ASP A 203 -27.03 11.65 2.73
N PHE A 204 -26.51 11.97 3.92
CA PHE A 204 -26.33 13.35 4.36
C PHE A 204 -25.34 14.11 3.45
N VAL A 205 -24.21 13.49 3.13
CA VAL A 205 -23.22 14.11 2.25
C VAL A 205 -23.79 14.36 0.86
N TRP A 206 -24.53 13.40 0.31
CA TRP A 206 -25.19 13.56 -0.99
C TRP A 206 -26.26 14.64 -0.97
N GLU A 207 -27.14 14.65 0.03
CA GLU A 207 -28.22 15.65 0.17
C GLU A 207 -27.66 17.08 0.23
N VAL A 208 -26.68 17.34 1.10
CA VAL A 208 -26.06 18.67 1.24
C VAL A 208 -25.31 19.06 -0.03
N SER A 209 -24.64 18.08 -0.67
CA SER A 209 -23.90 18.33 -1.92
C SER A 209 -24.83 18.72 -3.07
N GLU A 210 -25.98 18.08 -3.20
CA GLU A 210 -27.00 18.44 -4.20
C GLU A 210 -27.61 19.82 -3.91
N ALA A 211 -27.90 20.13 -2.63
CA ALA A 211 -28.41 21.43 -2.24
C ALA A 211 -27.44 22.58 -2.58
N ALA A 212 -26.13 22.31 -2.50
CA ALA A 212 -25.09 23.28 -2.84
C ALA A 212 -25.00 23.62 -4.34
N MET A 213 -25.66 22.84 -5.21
CA MET A 213 -25.68 23.07 -6.66
C MET A 213 -26.62 24.21 -7.08
N ALA A 214 -27.42 24.77 -6.15
CA ALA A 214 -28.31 25.89 -6.41
C ALA A 214 -27.53 27.11 -6.91
N ARG A 215 -28.08 27.80 -7.94
CA ARG A 215 -27.44 28.96 -8.56
C ARG A 215 -28.27 30.22 -8.39
N ASN A 216 -27.59 31.34 -8.32
CA ASN A 216 -28.15 32.69 -8.43
C ASN A 216 -28.48 33.04 -9.90
N ASP A 217 -29.22 34.14 -10.11
CA ASP A 217 -29.61 34.62 -11.45
C ASP A 217 -28.40 34.99 -12.34
N ASP A 218 -27.26 35.34 -11.72
CA ASP A 218 -26.01 35.67 -12.43
C ASP A 218 -25.16 34.43 -12.80
N GLY A 219 -25.66 33.23 -12.43
CA GLY A 219 -25.01 31.94 -12.71
C GLY A 219 -23.97 31.53 -11.67
N THR A 220 -23.71 32.31 -10.65
CA THR A 220 -22.86 31.92 -9.52
C THR A 220 -23.58 30.91 -8.62
N PHE A 221 -22.82 30.08 -7.87
CA PHE A 221 -23.42 29.19 -6.88
C PHE A 221 -23.91 29.98 -5.67
N ALA A 222 -25.13 29.69 -5.22
CA ALA A 222 -25.74 30.45 -4.13
C ALA A 222 -24.97 30.36 -2.82
N VAL A 223 -24.35 29.21 -2.53
CA VAL A 223 -23.63 28.94 -1.28
C VAL A 223 -22.32 29.71 -1.15
N ASN A 224 -21.60 29.95 -2.24
CA ASN A 224 -20.27 30.59 -2.19
C ASN A 224 -20.12 31.86 -3.06
N GLY A 225 -21.13 32.20 -3.86
CA GLY A 225 -21.09 33.34 -4.79
C GLY A 225 -20.05 33.21 -5.91
N GLN A 226 -19.50 32.04 -6.14
CA GLN A 226 -18.47 31.77 -7.16
C GLN A 226 -19.05 31.05 -8.38
N MET A 227 -18.30 31.08 -9.48
CA MET A 227 -18.63 30.32 -10.71
C MET A 227 -18.23 28.84 -10.61
N THR A 228 -17.48 28.46 -9.59
CA THR A 228 -16.97 27.11 -9.37
C THR A 228 -17.45 26.59 -8.02
N MET A 229 -18.00 25.38 -8.04
CA MET A 229 -18.37 24.61 -6.86
C MET A 229 -18.34 23.13 -7.19
N ILE A 230 -17.67 22.36 -6.36
CA ILE A 230 -17.65 20.90 -6.38
C ILE A 230 -17.89 20.48 -4.92
N PRO A 231 -19.14 20.32 -4.53
CA PRO A 231 -19.51 20.15 -3.12
C PRO A 231 -18.80 18.99 -2.45
N PHE A 232 -18.67 17.85 -3.14
CA PHE A 232 -18.03 16.66 -2.60
C PHE A 232 -16.88 16.18 -3.50
N ILE A 233 -15.70 16.03 -2.91
CA ILE A 233 -14.50 15.50 -3.55
C ILE A 233 -13.95 14.35 -2.71
N TYR A 234 -13.76 13.19 -3.33
CA TYR A 234 -13.05 12.05 -2.74
C TYR A 234 -11.74 11.82 -3.51
N LYS A 235 -10.59 11.94 -2.83
CA LYS A 235 -9.29 11.90 -3.49
C LYS A 235 -8.91 10.51 -3.98
N SER A 236 -8.97 9.50 -3.11
CA SER A 236 -8.57 8.13 -3.43
C SER A 236 -9.80 7.32 -3.83
N THR A 237 -10.07 7.29 -5.13
CA THR A 237 -11.26 6.61 -5.68
C THR A 237 -11.24 5.10 -5.45
N ASP A 238 -10.07 4.48 -5.36
CA ASP A 238 -9.91 3.09 -4.95
C ASP A 238 -10.40 2.87 -3.51
N ASN A 239 -9.96 3.71 -2.58
CA ASN A 239 -10.43 3.64 -1.19
C ASN A 239 -11.92 3.93 -1.07
N MET A 240 -12.46 4.87 -1.85
CA MET A 240 -13.90 5.13 -1.88
C MET A 240 -14.69 3.86 -2.22
N MET A 241 -14.31 3.17 -3.29
CA MET A 241 -14.97 1.91 -3.68
C MET A 241 -14.84 0.84 -2.59
N ILE A 242 -13.62 0.64 -2.08
CA ILE A 242 -13.34 -0.35 -1.02
C ILE A 242 -14.13 -0.03 0.25
N GLN A 243 -14.17 1.25 0.65
CA GLN A 243 -14.89 1.74 1.82
C GLN A 243 -16.39 1.49 1.71
N MET A 244 -16.99 1.86 0.58
CA MET A 244 -18.43 1.67 0.33
C MET A 244 -18.81 0.19 0.29
N LEU A 245 -18.00 -0.66 -0.36
CA LEU A 245 -18.22 -2.12 -0.37
C LEU A 245 -18.13 -2.73 1.03
N ARG A 246 -17.07 -2.36 1.77
CA ARG A 246 -16.85 -2.87 3.13
C ARG A 246 -18.01 -2.54 4.06
N GLN A 247 -18.47 -1.30 4.04
CA GLN A 247 -19.60 -0.84 4.87
C GLN A 247 -20.90 -1.55 4.53
N GLN A 248 -21.09 -1.97 3.29
CA GLN A 248 -22.28 -2.72 2.84
C GLN A 248 -22.09 -4.24 2.95
N GLY A 249 -20.95 -4.73 3.47
CA GLY A 249 -20.67 -6.16 3.60
C GLY A 249 -20.54 -6.88 2.25
N ALA A 250 -20.20 -6.16 1.18
CA ALA A 250 -20.07 -6.70 -0.16
C ALA A 250 -18.63 -7.20 -0.43
N GLY A 251 -18.49 -8.17 -1.33
CA GLY A 251 -17.20 -8.76 -1.68
C GLY A 251 -16.32 -7.80 -2.47
N TYR A 252 -15.03 -7.76 -2.09
CA TYR A 252 -13.95 -7.08 -2.79
C TYR A 252 -12.93 -8.10 -3.33
N SER A 253 -12.29 -8.82 -2.44
CA SER A 253 -11.39 -9.94 -2.72
C SER A 253 -11.13 -10.76 -1.47
N ASP A 254 -10.48 -11.94 -1.63
CA ASP A 254 -9.96 -12.71 -0.52
C ASP A 254 -8.43 -12.83 -0.55
N ALA A 255 -7.84 -13.37 0.52
CA ALA A 255 -6.39 -13.58 0.62
C ALA A 255 -5.84 -14.63 -0.38
N GLY A 256 -6.69 -15.42 -1.01
CA GLY A 256 -6.34 -16.36 -2.08
C GLY A 256 -6.26 -15.69 -3.45
N GLY A 257 -6.57 -14.40 -3.54
CA GLY A 257 -6.60 -13.63 -4.77
C GLY A 257 -7.86 -13.84 -5.60
N ASN A 258 -8.92 -14.40 -5.03
CA ASN A 258 -10.22 -14.43 -5.69
C ASN A 258 -10.81 -13.02 -5.69
N ILE A 259 -11.18 -12.54 -6.87
CA ILE A 259 -11.68 -11.18 -7.07
C ILE A 259 -13.21 -11.20 -7.05
N GLU A 260 -13.82 -10.46 -6.14
CA GLU A 260 -15.25 -10.46 -5.85
C GLU A 260 -15.92 -9.12 -6.13
N ILE A 261 -15.15 -8.10 -6.54
CA ILE A 261 -15.63 -6.71 -6.72
C ILE A 261 -16.69 -6.57 -7.83
N PHE A 262 -16.77 -7.51 -8.79
CA PHE A 262 -17.70 -7.44 -9.91
C PHE A 262 -19.07 -8.00 -9.54
N ASN A 263 -19.75 -7.33 -8.62
CA ASN A 263 -21.02 -7.76 -8.02
C ASN A 263 -22.11 -6.67 -8.14
N ASP A 264 -23.33 -7.00 -7.70
CA ASP A 264 -24.49 -6.09 -7.81
C ASP A 264 -24.34 -4.83 -6.95
N THR A 265 -23.74 -4.94 -5.75
CA THR A 265 -23.46 -3.78 -4.88
C THR A 265 -22.52 -2.79 -5.56
N THR A 266 -21.48 -3.28 -6.26
CA THR A 266 -20.61 -2.40 -7.07
C THR A 266 -21.39 -1.67 -8.15
N ARG A 267 -22.37 -2.33 -8.81
CA ARG A 267 -23.23 -1.68 -9.80
C ARG A 267 -24.09 -0.58 -9.17
N GLU A 268 -24.65 -0.84 -7.99
CA GLU A 268 -25.45 0.13 -7.25
C GLU A 268 -24.61 1.35 -6.84
N ILE A 269 -23.42 1.14 -6.28
CA ILE A 269 -22.47 2.20 -5.95
C ILE A 269 -22.12 3.05 -7.20
N LEU A 270 -21.84 2.41 -8.33
CA LEU A 270 -21.50 3.15 -9.55
C LEU A 270 -22.67 3.95 -10.10
N ARG A 271 -23.93 3.47 -9.96
CA ARG A 271 -25.13 4.25 -10.33
C ARG A 271 -25.35 5.43 -9.38
N GLU A 272 -25.16 5.24 -8.09
CA GLU A 272 -25.23 6.32 -7.08
C GLU A 272 -24.22 7.42 -7.41
N ILE A 273 -22.95 7.04 -7.64
CA ILE A 273 -21.87 7.97 -8.04
C ILE A 273 -22.19 8.67 -9.37
N ALA A 274 -22.74 7.94 -10.34
CA ALA A 274 -23.16 8.50 -11.63
C ALA A 274 -24.18 9.61 -11.47
N SER A 275 -25.20 9.39 -10.64
CA SER A 275 -26.27 10.37 -10.37
C SER A 275 -25.71 11.69 -9.83
N HIS A 276 -24.83 11.63 -8.82
CA HIS A 276 -24.27 12.82 -8.18
C HIS A 276 -23.13 13.47 -9.00
N ALA A 277 -22.46 12.70 -9.85
CA ALA A 277 -21.50 13.26 -10.81
C ALA A 277 -22.17 13.96 -12.01
N GLU A 278 -23.37 13.51 -12.42
CA GLU A 278 -24.18 14.12 -13.47
C GLU A 278 -24.68 15.49 -13.04
N SER A 279 -25.19 15.64 -11.82
CA SER A 279 -25.60 16.93 -11.25
C SER A 279 -24.44 17.90 -11.02
N GLY A 280 -23.21 17.38 -10.88
CA GLY A 280 -22.01 18.11 -10.52
C GLY A 280 -21.76 18.18 -9.01
N ALA A 281 -22.61 17.55 -8.19
CA ALA A 281 -22.45 17.51 -6.74
C ALA A 281 -21.21 16.72 -6.28
N PHE A 282 -20.74 15.79 -7.11
CA PHE A 282 -19.55 14.98 -6.88
C PHE A 282 -18.52 15.09 -8.00
N SER A 283 -17.24 15.07 -7.63
CA SER A 283 -16.16 14.94 -8.59
C SER A 283 -14.94 14.21 -8.04
N THR A 284 -14.21 13.59 -8.97
CA THR A 284 -12.88 13.03 -8.76
C THR A 284 -11.84 13.80 -9.54
N PHE A 285 -10.61 13.86 -9.03
CA PHE A 285 -9.47 14.46 -9.73
C PHE A 285 -8.28 13.53 -9.69
N LYS A 286 -7.94 12.95 -10.83
CA LYS A 286 -6.77 12.06 -10.96
C LYS A 286 -5.45 12.80 -11.04
N ILE A 287 -5.46 14.09 -11.39
CA ILE A 287 -4.25 14.82 -11.72
C ILE A 287 -4.13 16.05 -10.82
N SER A 288 -3.12 16.07 -9.97
CA SER A 288 -2.48 17.21 -9.30
C SER A 288 -3.33 18.21 -8.51
N SER A 289 -4.61 17.98 -8.33
CA SER A 289 -5.45 18.88 -7.52
C SER A 289 -5.85 18.19 -6.23
N TYR A 290 -5.17 18.55 -5.17
CA TYR A 290 -5.55 18.10 -3.84
C TYR A 290 -6.92 18.70 -3.45
N PRO A 291 -7.83 17.92 -2.84
CA PRO A 291 -9.13 18.42 -2.38
C PRO A 291 -9.00 19.66 -1.49
N GLY A 292 -7.92 19.75 -0.72
CA GLY A 292 -7.59 20.91 0.09
C GLY A 292 -7.56 22.23 -0.66
N ASN A 293 -7.10 22.25 -1.92
CA ASN A 293 -7.08 23.48 -2.72
C ASN A 293 -8.49 24.00 -3.01
N PHE A 294 -9.44 23.10 -3.31
CA PHE A 294 -10.85 23.47 -3.52
C PHE A 294 -11.54 23.83 -2.21
N LEU A 295 -11.27 23.08 -1.14
CA LEU A 295 -11.80 23.36 0.18
C LEU A 295 -11.37 24.74 0.67
N ASN A 296 -10.06 25.04 0.60
CA ASN A 296 -9.47 26.29 1.05
C ASN A 296 -9.90 27.49 0.18
N ALA A 297 -10.24 27.25 -1.08
CA ALA A 297 -10.82 28.27 -1.96
C ALA A 297 -12.35 28.45 -1.78
N GLY A 298 -13.00 27.77 -0.84
CA GLY A 298 -14.45 27.81 -0.67
C GLY A 298 -15.20 27.23 -1.87
N GLN A 299 -14.64 26.25 -2.55
CA GLN A 299 -15.19 25.59 -3.73
C GLN A 299 -15.58 24.14 -3.48
N CYS A 300 -15.44 23.69 -2.23
CA CYS A 300 -15.79 22.34 -1.76
C CYS A 300 -16.41 22.43 -0.37
N ILE A 301 -17.30 21.48 -0.04
CA ILE A 301 -17.90 21.36 1.31
C ILE A 301 -17.34 20.14 2.02
N PHE A 302 -17.33 18.99 1.33
CA PHE A 302 -16.83 17.73 1.86
C PHE A 302 -15.60 17.31 1.06
N ALA A 303 -14.44 17.29 1.69
CA ALA A 303 -13.19 16.84 1.10
C ALA A 303 -12.71 15.59 1.83
N VAL A 304 -12.72 14.43 1.17
CA VAL A 304 -12.14 13.21 1.75
C VAL A 304 -10.71 13.05 1.27
N ASP A 305 -9.79 13.01 2.23
CA ASP A 305 -8.37 12.75 2.03
C ASP A 305 -7.79 12.04 3.26
N SER A 306 -6.57 11.56 3.14
CA SER A 306 -5.82 10.95 4.25
C SER A 306 -5.69 11.93 5.44
N THR A 307 -5.73 11.39 6.67
CA THR A 307 -5.34 12.15 7.86
C THR A 307 -3.90 12.68 7.74
N ALA A 308 -3.03 11.94 7.03
CA ALA A 308 -1.66 12.37 6.70
C ALA A 308 -1.58 13.61 5.79
N GLY A 309 -2.70 14.10 5.26
CA GLY A 309 -2.79 15.34 4.47
C GLY A 309 -3.45 16.49 5.22
N ALA A 310 -3.67 16.36 6.53
CA ALA A 310 -4.40 17.34 7.33
C ALA A 310 -3.74 18.72 7.38
N THR A 311 -2.42 18.80 7.23
CA THR A 311 -1.65 20.05 7.17
C THR A 311 -1.93 20.90 5.92
N TRP A 312 -2.68 20.36 4.95
CA TRP A 312 -3.10 21.06 3.73
C TRP A 312 -4.56 21.54 3.79
N MET A 313 -5.31 21.20 4.85
CA MET A 313 -6.75 21.44 4.96
C MET A 313 -7.05 22.63 5.86
N GLY A 314 -7.82 23.59 5.34
CA GLY A 314 -8.24 24.80 6.05
C GLY A 314 -7.52 26.06 5.60
N SER A 315 -8.14 27.22 5.85
CA SER A 315 -7.63 28.53 5.42
C SER A 315 -6.34 28.96 6.14
N SER A 316 -6.06 28.36 7.29
CA SER A 316 -4.83 28.57 8.08
C SER A 316 -3.88 27.36 8.06
N ALA A 317 -4.02 26.49 7.07
CA ALA A 317 -3.16 25.32 6.94
C ALA A 317 -1.68 25.70 6.79
N PRO A 318 -0.74 24.99 7.45
CA PRO A 318 0.70 25.25 7.30
C PRO A 318 1.20 25.11 5.87
N HIS A 319 0.61 24.22 5.11
CA HIS A 319 0.99 23.97 3.72
C HIS A 319 -0.14 24.36 2.77
N LEU A 320 -0.05 25.57 2.23
CA LEU A 320 -1.02 26.09 1.25
C LEU A 320 -0.42 26.04 -0.16
N ASP A 321 -1.16 25.46 -1.10
CA ASP A 321 -0.78 25.36 -2.53
C ASP A 321 -1.65 26.27 -3.43
N ILE A 322 -2.32 27.25 -2.81
CA ILE A 322 -3.09 28.30 -3.50
C ILE A 322 -2.66 29.68 -3.02
N SER A 323 -2.85 30.70 -3.87
CA SER A 323 -2.50 32.07 -3.51
C SER A 323 -3.45 32.62 -2.44
N ALA A 324 -2.92 33.49 -1.57
CA ALA A 324 -3.66 34.05 -0.43
C ALA A 324 -4.95 34.81 -0.81
N ASP A 325 -5.00 35.40 -2.00
CA ASP A 325 -6.17 36.09 -2.52
C ASP A 325 -7.35 35.17 -2.89
N LYS A 326 -7.09 33.86 -2.97
CA LYS A 326 -8.11 32.82 -3.22
C LYS A 326 -8.60 32.13 -1.97
N LEU A 327 -7.93 32.32 -0.84
CA LEU A 327 -8.33 31.72 0.42
C LEU A 327 -9.67 32.30 0.90
N VAL A 328 -10.53 31.42 1.39
CA VAL A 328 -11.80 31.78 2.02
C VAL A 328 -11.74 31.36 3.48
N ASP A 329 -12.13 32.24 4.37
CA ASP A 329 -12.22 31.93 5.79
C ASP A 329 -13.53 31.17 6.09
N PHE A 330 -13.41 30.04 6.80
CA PHE A 330 -14.54 29.20 7.18
C PHE A 330 -14.17 28.33 8.40
N GLU A 331 -15.18 27.86 9.10
CA GLU A 331 -15.00 26.87 10.17
C GLU A 331 -14.87 25.47 9.56
N LEU A 332 -13.74 24.83 9.83
CA LEU A 332 -13.43 23.49 9.38
C LEU A 332 -13.70 22.47 10.50
N ALA A 333 -14.36 21.35 10.14
CA ALA A 333 -14.58 20.21 11.02
C ALA A 333 -13.95 18.96 10.44
N VAL A 334 -13.44 18.06 11.29
CA VAL A 334 -12.83 16.78 10.90
C VAL A 334 -13.73 15.65 11.35
N TYR A 335 -14.17 14.83 10.40
CA TYR A 335 -15.06 13.69 10.61
C TYR A 335 -14.45 12.38 10.09
N PRO A 336 -14.88 11.22 10.62
CA PRO A 336 -14.73 9.97 9.90
C PRO A 336 -15.32 10.07 8.48
N VAL A 337 -14.85 9.26 7.56
CA VAL A 337 -15.49 9.12 6.24
C VAL A 337 -16.98 8.80 6.40
N PRO A 338 -17.85 9.20 5.46
CA PRO A 338 -19.28 8.91 5.55
C PRO A 338 -19.57 7.42 5.73
N GLN A 339 -20.60 7.09 6.47
CA GLN A 339 -21.00 5.72 6.82
C GLN A 339 -22.40 5.39 6.30
N TYR A 340 -22.64 4.13 5.89
CA TYR A 340 -24.00 3.62 5.66
C TYR A 340 -24.67 3.21 6.98
N ASP A 341 -23.91 2.69 7.95
CA ASP A 341 -24.36 2.31 9.28
C ASP A 341 -23.52 3.02 10.35
N THR A 342 -24.10 4.02 11.02
CA THR A 342 -23.42 4.80 12.05
C THR A 342 -23.15 4.01 13.34
N SER A 343 -23.85 2.88 13.54
CA SER A 343 -23.68 2.02 14.71
C SER A 343 -22.52 1.02 14.56
N ASN A 344 -22.04 0.80 13.32
CA ASN A 344 -20.96 -0.10 12.99
C ASN A 344 -19.99 0.56 11.99
N MET A 345 -19.29 1.57 12.49
CA MET A 345 -18.35 2.33 11.65
C MET A 345 -17.22 1.44 11.11
N GLN A 346 -16.91 1.63 9.83
CA GLN A 346 -15.82 0.97 9.14
C GLN A 346 -14.96 2.05 8.48
N MET A 347 -13.66 2.03 8.74
CA MET A 347 -12.70 3.00 8.20
C MET A 347 -11.52 2.25 7.61
N ILE A 348 -11.07 2.65 6.42
CA ILE A 348 -9.90 2.02 5.83
C ILE A 348 -8.63 2.43 6.59
N SER A 349 -7.84 1.44 7.03
CA SER A 349 -6.51 1.70 7.56
C SER A 349 -5.55 1.98 6.42
N GLN A 350 -4.67 2.92 6.64
CA GLN A 350 -3.63 3.34 5.71
C GLN A 350 -2.31 3.55 6.45
N GLY A 351 -1.25 3.62 5.69
CA GLY A 351 0.05 3.97 6.18
C GLY A 351 1.12 2.95 5.78
N PRO A 352 2.36 3.42 5.71
CA PRO A 352 3.46 2.58 5.27
C PRO A 352 3.90 1.60 6.37
N SER A 353 4.52 0.53 5.91
CA SER A 353 5.21 -0.47 6.73
C SER A 353 6.67 -0.59 6.30
N ILE A 354 7.52 -1.09 7.17
CA ILE A 354 8.93 -1.34 6.89
C ILE A 354 9.08 -2.78 6.41
N CYS A 355 9.72 -2.94 5.27
CA CYS A 355 10.05 -4.22 4.65
C CYS A 355 11.57 -4.40 4.65
N VAL A 356 12.04 -5.60 5.01
CA VAL A 356 13.46 -5.98 4.98
C VAL A 356 13.70 -6.96 3.84
N PHE A 357 14.68 -6.66 2.99
CA PHE A 357 15.03 -7.51 1.86
C PHE A 357 16.14 -8.49 2.22
N ASN A 358 15.97 -9.72 1.75
CA ASN A 358 16.96 -10.76 1.95
C ASN A 358 18.25 -10.47 1.15
N LYS A 359 19.37 -10.76 1.75
CA LYS A 359 20.74 -10.60 1.20
C LYS A 359 21.50 -11.92 1.28
N ALA A 360 22.59 -12.00 0.55
CA ALA A 360 23.45 -13.19 0.56
C ALA A 360 24.16 -13.40 1.91
N ASP A 361 24.39 -12.33 2.65
CA ASP A 361 24.98 -12.36 3.99
C ASP A 361 23.90 -12.18 5.06
N PRO A 362 23.61 -13.19 5.89
CA PRO A 362 22.62 -13.08 6.97
C PRO A 362 22.97 -11.99 8.00
N GLN A 363 24.25 -11.65 8.17
CA GLN A 363 24.68 -10.56 9.05
C GLN A 363 24.25 -9.19 8.50
N GLU A 364 24.26 -9.00 7.18
CA GLU A 364 23.76 -7.79 6.52
C GLU A 364 22.23 -7.66 6.71
N VAL A 365 21.52 -8.78 6.66
CA VAL A 365 20.06 -8.80 6.95
C VAL A 365 19.81 -8.42 8.41
N LEU A 366 20.60 -8.97 9.34
CA LEU A 366 20.49 -8.62 10.76
C LEU A 366 20.80 -7.16 11.02
N ALA A 367 21.86 -6.59 10.40
CA ALA A 367 22.16 -5.15 10.45
C ALA A 367 20.97 -4.30 9.95
N SER A 368 20.34 -4.74 8.86
CA SER A 368 19.16 -4.08 8.29
C SER A 368 17.94 -4.15 9.23
N TRP A 369 17.76 -5.26 9.91
CA TRP A 369 16.71 -5.44 10.90
C TRP A 369 16.92 -4.57 12.15
N LEU A 370 18.15 -4.44 12.64
CA LEU A 370 18.48 -3.54 13.75
C LEU A 370 18.08 -2.10 13.43
N PHE A 371 18.39 -1.63 12.21
CA PHE A 371 18.00 -0.29 11.77
C PHE A 371 16.47 -0.17 11.61
N ALA A 372 15.81 -1.18 11.04
CA ALA A 372 14.36 -1.20 10.89
C ALA A 372 13.64 -1.07 12.24
N GLN A 373 14.13 -1.76 13.29
CA GLN A 373 13.61 -1.62 14.64
C GLN A 373 13.89 -0.25 15.26
N TYR A 374 15.07 0.33 14.98
CA TYR A 374 15.41 1.66 15.50
C TYR A 374 14.42 2.73 15.05
N LEU A 375 13.93 2.63 13.81
CA LEU A 375 12.87 3.52 13.31
C LEU A 375 11.55 3.42 14.10
N LEU A 376 11.40 2.41 14.95
CA LEU A 376 10.22 2.15 15.79
C LEU A 376 10.42 2.54 17.26
N THR A 377 11.54 3.17 17.61
CA THR A 377 11.72 3.77 18.94
C THR A 377 10.65 4.85 19.16
N ASN A 378 10.26 5.08 20.40
CA ASN A 378 9.26 6.12 20.74
C ASN A 378 9.64 7.48 20.15
N GLU A 379 10.92 7.84 20.26
CA GLU A 379 11.45 9.13 19.78
C GLU A 379 11.19 9.30 18.28
N VAL A 380 11.53 8.32 17.45
CA VAL A 380 11.35 8.40 15.99
C VAL A 380 9.87 8.37 15.63
N GLN A 381 9.08 7.48 16.26
CA GLN A 381 7.65 7.39 15.98
C GLN A 381 6.91 8.69 16.31
N ILE A 382 7.18 9.29 17.48
CA ILE A 382 6.54 10.53 17.93
C ILE A 382 6.96 11.67 17.03
N ALA A 383 8.25 11.88 16.82
CA ALA A 383 8.76 12.93 15.94
C ALA A 383 8.13 12.88 14.54
N TYR A 384 7.97 11.66 13.97
CA TYR A 384 7.34 11.52 12.66
C TYR A 384 5.83 11.77 12.70
N ALA A 385 5.13 11.28 13.73
CA ALA A 385 3.69 11.47 13.88
C ALA A 385 3.33 12.97 14.02
N GLU A 386 4.18 13.77 14.66
CA GLU A 386 4.00 15.21 14.82
C GLU A 386 4.14 16.00 13.51
N THR A 387 4.69 15.43 12.44
CA THR A 387 4.84 16.13 11.15
C THR A 387 3.51 16.29 10.41
N GLU A 388 2.65 15.28 10.50
CA GLU A 388 1.39 15.15 9.74
C GLU A 388 0.32 14.49 10.62
N GLY A 389 -0.87 14.20 10.09
CA GLY A 389 -1.94 13.49 10.80
C GLY A 389 -1.72 11.96 10.85
N TYR A 390 -0.49 11.52 11.06
CA TYR A 390 -0.15 10.14 11.37
C TYR A 390 -0.29 9.85 12.87
N VAL A 391 -0.34 8.56 13.22
CA VAL A 391 -0.25 8.10 14.60
C VAL A 391 0.88 7.07 14.74
N PRO A 392 1.55 7.03 15.91
CA PRO A 392 2.50 5.98 16.25
C PRO A 392 1.82 4.60 16.22
N VAL A 393 2.57 3.57 15.90
CA VAL A 393 2.03 2.21 15.75
C VAL A 393 2.08 1.38 17.02
N THR A 394 2.73 1.88 18.08
CA THR A 394 2.83 1.21 19.37
C THR A 394 2.03 1.94 20.45
N LEU A 395 1.38 1.15 21.32
CA LEU A 395 0.65 1.69 22.48
C LEU A 395 1.58 2.46 23.43
N LYS A 396 2.87 2.05 23.50
CA LYS A 396 3.87 2.75 24.31
C LYS A 396 4.10 4.17 23.81
N ALA A 397 4.33 4.35 22.50
CA ALA A 397 4.51 5.67 21.91
C ALA A 397 3.22 6.51 21.94
N GLN A 398 2.04 5.89 21.73
CA GLN A 398 0.75 6.60 21.83
C GLN A 398 0.45 7.13 23.24
N ASN A 399 0.96 6.46 24.29
CA ASN A 399 0.79 6.86 25.68
C ASN A 399 2.01 7.56 26.27
N ASP A 400 3.01 7.87 25.44
CA ASP A 400 4.18 8.63 25.89
C ASP A 400 3.76 10.04 26.35
N PRO A 401 4.24 10.52 27.50
CA PRO A 401 3.90 11.83 28.01
C PRO A 401 4.15 12.97 27.02
N SER A 402 5.18 12.89 26.18
CA SER A 402 5.48 13.91 25.17
C SER A 402 4.43 13.94 24.06
N TYR A 403 4.00 12.77 23.59
CA TYR A 403 2.95 12.69 22.58
C TYR A 403 1.58 13.11 23.10
N LEU A 404 1.26 12.76 24.36
CA LEU A 404 0.02 13.21 25.00
C LEU A 404 0.01 14.73 25.23
N ASP A 405 1.17 15.31 25.61
CA ASP A 405 1.32 16.78 25.72
C ASP A 405 1.08 17.43 24.34
N TYR A 406 1.73 16.94 23.28
CA TYR A 406 1.51 17.40 21.91
C TYR A 406 0.03 17.38 21.52
N LEU A 407 -0.67 16.25 21.72
CA LEU A 407 -2.09 16.12 21.39
C LEU A 407 -2.98 17.08 22.20
N SER A 408 -2.58 17.46 23.42
CA SER A 408 -3.34 18.37 24.27
C SER A 408 -3.26 19.83 23.85
N ARG A 409 -2.29 20.17 23.01
CA ARG A 409 -1.95 21.55 22.61
C ARG A 409 -2.55 21.95 21.26
N ALA A 410 -3.56 21.21 20.78
CA ALA A 410 -4.24 21.48 19.51
C ALA A 410 -4.76 22.94 19.43
N GLY A 411 -4.32 23.68 18.41
CA GLY A 411 -4.74 25.05 18.15
C GLY A 411 -3.89 26.11 18.83
N GLU A 412 -2.74 25.78 19.39
CA GLU A 412 -1.72 26.78 19.75
C GLU A 412 -1.22 27.46 18.45
N ASP A 413 -0.72 28.70 18.61
CA ASP A 413 -0.37 29.57 17.47
C ASP A 413 1.00 29.19 16.88
N ASP A 414 1.12 27.94 16.39
CA ASP A 414 2.26 27.44 15.65
C ASP A 414 1.87 26.28 14.71
N ASP A 415 2.70 26.02 13.71
CA ASP A 415 2.47 24.98 12.70
C ASP A 415 2.53 23.56 13.31
N LEU A 416 3.30 23.37 14.38
CA LEU A 416 3.43 22.08 15.07
C LEU A 416 2.10 21.67 15.71
N HIS A 417 1.38 22.63 16.32
CA HIS A 417 0.12 22.37 17.03
C HIS A 417 -1.11 22.74 16.19
N TYR A 418 -0.98 22.72 14.87
CA TYR A 418 -2.12 22.98 13.98
C TYR A 418 -3.32 22.09 14.32
N ALA A 419 -4.44 22.71 14.70
CA ALA A 419 -5.60 22.04 15.28
C ALA A 419 -6.15 20.90 14.40
N ILE A 420 -6.27 21.11 13.09
CA ILE A 420 -6.85 20.13 12.15
C ILE A 420 -5.95 18.88 12.03
N LYS A 421 -4.63 19.06 12.04
CA LYS A 421 -3.68 17.96 12.04
C LYS A 421 -3.85 17.08 13.30
N ILE A 422 -3.89 17.70 14.46
CA ILE A 422 -4.05 16.98 15.74
C ILE A 422 -5.44 16.32 15.83
N GLN A 423 -6.50 16.99 15.40
CA GLN A 423 -7.85 16.41 15.34
C GLN A 423 -7.88 15.17 14.41
N ALA A 424 -7.18 15.21 13.28
CA ALA A 424 -7.08 14.07 12.37
C ALA A 424 -6.34 12.88 13.02
N SER A 425 -5.26 13.11 13.77
CA SER A 425 -4.59 12.08 14.57
C SER A 425 -5.50 11.53 15.67
N GLN A 426 -6.16 12.39 16.43
CA GLN A 426 -7.10 12.00 17.49
C GLN A 426 -8.27 11.19 16.95
N LEU A 427 -8.77 11.51 15.74
CA LEU A 427 -9.82 10.75 15.06
C LEU A 427 -9.40 9.30 14.86
N LEU A 428 -8.19 9.04 14.34
CA LEU A 428 -7.70 7.67 14.17
C LEU A 428 -7.45 6.97 15.51
N LEU A 429 -6.83 7.65 16.50
CA LEU A 429 -6.60 7.07 17.83
C LEU A 429 -7.90 6.62 18.49
N ALA A 430 -8.97 7.41 18.37
CA ALA A 430 -10.29 7.08 18.92
C ALA A 430 -10.99 5.95 18.14
N ASN A 431 -10.62 5.70 16.90
CA ASN A 431 -11.29 4.77 15.99
C ASN A 431 -10.39 3.62 15.48
N ALA A 432 -9.24 3.37 16.08
CA ALA A 432 -8.34 2.32 15.63
C ALA A 432 -9.02 0.94 15.52
N GLN A 433 -9.94 0.64 16.46
CA GLN A 433 -10.73 -0.61 16.47
C GLN A 433 -11.77 -0.69 15.33
N ASN A 434 -12.13 0.43 14.73
CA ASN A 434 -13.08 0.53 13.60
C ASN A 434 -12.36 0.45 12.26
N THR A 435 -11.04 0.34 12.26
CA THR A 435 -10.26 0.26 11.03
C THR A 435 -10.26 -1.15 10.45
N PHE A 436 -10.16 -1.23 9.13
CA PHE A 436 -10.02 -2.47 8.38
C PHE A 436 -8.97 -2.34 7.29
N VAL A 437 -8.48 -3.47 6.81
CA VAL A 437 -7.58 -3.58 5.66
C VAL A 437 -8.19 -4.50 4.61
N THR A 438 -7.76 -4.32 3.37
CA THR A 438 -8.09 -5.24 2.29
C THR A 438 -7.20 -6.49 2.37
N PRO A 439 -7.69 -7.66 1.93
CA PRO A 439 -6.84 -8.83 1.76
C PRO A 439 -5.67 -8.54 0.82
N VAL A 440 -4.47 -8.96 1.21
CA VAL A 440 -3.23 -8.73 0.46
C VAL A 440 -2.82 -9.99 -0.29
N PHE A 441 -2.61 -9.88 -1.61
CA PHE A 441 -2.16 -10.95 -2.50
C PHE A 441 -1.39 -10.38 -3.69
N ASN A 442 -0.70 -11.22 -4.45
CA ASN A 442 -0.09 -10.77 -5.70
C ASN A 442 -1.19 -10.36 -6.69
N GLY A 443 -1.31 -9.06 -6.96
CA GLY A 443 -2.39 -8.46 -7.74
C GLY A 443 -3.26 -7.45 -6.98
N SER A 444 -3.08 -7.30 -5.66
CA SER A 444 -3.81 -6.31 -4.85
C SER A 444 -3.69 -4.89 -5.40
N THR A 445 -2.49 -4.48 -5.82
CA THR A 445 -2.25 -3.15 -6.42
C THR A 445 -3.07 -2.98 -7.70
N SER A 446 -3.07 -3.99 -8.59
CA SER A 446 -3.89 -3.95 -9.81
C SER A 446 -5.38 -3.87 -9.53
N LEU A 447 -5.86 -4.59 -8.51
CA LEU A 447 -7.26 -4.56 -8.10
C LEU A 447 -7.66 -3.20 -7.51
N ARG A 448 -6.77 -2.56 -6.73
CA ARG A 448 -6.99 -1.20 -6.23
C ARG A 448 -7.11 -0.21 -7.37
N ASP A 449 -6.16 -0.22 -8.30
CA ASP A 449 -6.21 0.65 -9.49
C ASP A 449 -7.50 0.44 -10.30
N ALA A 450 -7.92 -0.81 -10.44
CA ALA A 450 -9.16 -1.17 -11.13
C ALA A 450 -10.40 -0.63 -10.42
N SER A 451 -10.47 -0.72 -9.10
CA SER A 451 -11.60 -0.23 -8.30
C SER A 451 -11.75 1.29 -8.41
N GLY A 452 -10.64 2.03 -8.31
CA GLY A 452 -10.64 3.48 -8.52
C GLY A 452 -11.00 3.88 -9.95
N GLN A 453 -10.49 3.14 -10.94
CA GLN A 453 -10.77 3.40 -12.35
C GLN A 453 -12.25 3.25 -12.71
N MET A 454 -12.98 2.32 -12.06
CA MET A 454 -14.42 2.19 -12.26
C MET A 454 -15.19 3.45 -11.85
N ILE A 455 -14.89 4.03 -10.70
CA ILE A 455 -15.47 5.31 -10.24
C ILE A 455 -15.13 6.45 -11.20
N GLU A 456 -13.86 6.57 -11.57
CA GLU A 456 -13.40 7.65 -12.46
C GLU A 456 -14.03 7.56 -13.85
N ASN A 457 -14.12 6.37 -14.42
CA ASN A 457 -14.75 6.18 -15.74
C ASN A 457 -16.25 6.49 -15.68
N THR A 458 -16.93 6.08 -14.61
CA THR A 458 -18.36 6.36 -14.39
C THR A 458 -18.61 7.86 -14.28
N ALA A 459 -17.92 8.57 -13.39
CA ALA A 459 -18.05 10.02 -13.25
C ALA A 459 -17.72 10.78 -14.54
N LYS A 460 -16.70 10.34 -15.28
CA LYS A 460 -16.31 10.91 -16.56
C LYS A 460 -17.33 10.66 -17.67
N SER A 461 -17.99 9.48 -17.68
CA SER A 461 -19.01 9.11 -18.65
C SER A 461 -20.20 10.06 -18.56
N VAL A 462 -20.80 10.20 -17.39
CA VAL A 462 -21.99 11.05 -17.21
C VAL A 462 -21.72 12.52 -17.46
N ARG A 463 -20.54 13.03 -17.11
CA ARG A 463 -20.12 14.42 -17.45
C ARG A 463 -20.00 14.67 -18.94
N ARG A 464 -19.83 13.63 -19.76
CA ARG A 464 -19.81 13.70 -21.23
C ARG A 464 -21.17 13.41 -21.85
N GLY A 465 -22.23 13.26 -21.04
CA GLY A 465 -23.58 12.95 -21.47
C GLY A 465 -23.81 11.46 -21.76
N GLY A 466 -22.92 10.58 -21.26
CA GLY A 466 -23.12 9.12 -21.31
C GLY A 466 -24.15 8.66 -20.28
N VAL A 467 -24.77 7.51 -20.53
CA VAL A 467 -25.71 6.86 -19.62
C VAL A 467 -25.01 5.69 -18.95
N VAL A 468 -25.22 5.54 -17.62
CA VAL A 468 -24.68 4.44 -16.83
C VAL A 468 -25.82 3.43 -16.58
N ASP A 469 -26.09 2.63 -17.59
CA ASP A 469 -27.03 1.51 -17.56
C ASP A 469 -26.30 0.16 -17.42
N ASP A 470 -27.04 -0.94 -17.49
CA ASP A 470 -26.48 -2.29 -17.35
C ASP A 470 -25.49 -2.63 -18.47
N GLU A 471 -25.74 -2.19 -19.71
CA GLU A 471 -24.84 -2.42 -20.85
C GLU A 471 -23.51 -1.69 -20.64
N TYR A 472 -23.55 -0.45 -20.16
CA TYR A 472 -22.36 0.31 -19.80
C TYR A 472 -21.55 -0.38 -18.69
N LEU A 473 -22.25 -0.83 -17.61
CA LEU A 473 -21.59 -1.46 -16.47
C LEU A 473 -20.97 -2.82 -16.83
N ASP A 474 -21.63 -3.60 -17.68
CA ASP A 474 -21.07 -4.86 -18.20
C ASP A 474 -19.79 -4.60 -19.01
N ALA A 475 -19.84 -3.63 -19.92
CA ALA A 475 -18.68 -3.23 -20.71
C ALA A 475 -17.54 -2.69 -19.81
N LEU A 476 -17.86 -1.85 -18.83
CA LEU A 476 -16.87 -1.31 -17.89
C LEU A 476 -16.18 -2.43 -17.09
N PHE A 477 -16.91 -3.43 -16.62
CA PHE A 477 -16.34 -4.54 -15.87
C PHE A 477 -15.39 -5.38 -16.72
N GLU A 478 -15.77 -5.68 -17.96
CA GLU A 478 -14.90 -6.42 -18.88
C GLU A 478 -13.66 -5.62 -19.29
N ASP A 479 -13.80 -4.32 -19.56
CA ASP A 479 -12.69 -3.44 -19.89
C ASP A 479 -11.68 -3.36 -18.74
N VAL A 480 -12.17 -3.18 -17.51
CA VAL A 480 -11.32 -3.06 -16.31
C VAL A 480 -10.64 -4.39 -15.98
N LYS A 481 -11.37 -5.53 -16.07
CA LYS A 481 -10.77 -6.87 -15.92
C LYS A 481 -9.60 -7.08 -16.87
N SER A 482 -9.82 -6.74 -18.15
CA SER A 482 -8.80 -6.89 -19.20
C SER A 482 -7.62 -5.95 -19.01
N MET A 483 -7.89 -4.67 -18.69
CA MET A 483 -6.86 -3.64 -18.54
C MET A 483 -5.88 -3.95 -17.41
N TYR A 484 -6.38 -4.47 -16.29
CA TYR A 484 -5.60 -4.76 -15.09
C TYR A 484 -5.26 -6.25 -14.93
N HIS A 485 -5.53 -7.07 -15.96
CA HIS A 485 -5.25 -8.52 -15.97
C HIS A 485 -5.85 -9.27 -14.78
N LEU A 486 -7.02 -8.84 -14.31
CA LEU A 486 -7.61 -9.37 -13.08
C LEU A 486 -8.09 -10.82 -13.21
N ASP A 487 -8.25 -11.33 -14.40
CA ASP A 487 -8.57 -12.73 -14.69
C ASP A 487 -7.36 -13.66 -14.55
N GLU A 488 -6.14 -13.12 -14.36
CA GLU A 488 -4.91 -13.89 -14.16
C GLU A 488 -4.66 -14.25 -12.69
N TYR A 489 -5.35 -13.59 -11.74
CA TYR A 489 -5.22 -13.82 -10.31
C TYR A 489 -6.21 -14.86 -9.77
N GLY A 490 -5.96 -15.34 -8.55
CA GLY A 490 -6.76 -16.37 -7.89
C GLY A 490 -6.31 -17.78 -8.20
N LYS A 491 -6.91 -18.75 -7.53
CA LYS A 491 -6.69 -20.17 -7.80
C LYS A 491 -7.45 -20.54 -9.07
N LYS A 492 -6.78 -20.52 -10.21
CA LYS A 492 -7.31 -21.15 -11.42
C LYS A 492 -7.27 -22.66 -11.22
N ASP A 493 -8.43 -23.29 -11.10
CA ASP A 493 -8.51 -24.73 -11.32
C ASP A 493 -8.29 -24.96 -12.83
N LEU A 494 -7.02 -25.18 -13.18
CA LEU A 494 -6.62 -25.40 -14.56
C LEU A 494 -7.17 -26.74 -15.10
N GLY A 495 -7.89 -27.48 -14.27
CA GLY A 495 -8.40 -28.79 -14.59
C GLY A 495 -7.28 -29.82 -14.85
N PRO A 496 -7.63 -31.01 -15.25
CA PRO A 496 -6.63 -32.04 -15.61
C PRO A 496 -5.83 -31.60 -16.85
N LEU A 497 -4.53 -31.90 -16.84
CA LEU A 497 -3.65 -31.61 -17.96
C LEU A 497 -4.25 -32.04 -19.29
N PRO A 498 -4.17 -31.22 -20.35
CA PRO A 498 -4.62 -31.59 -21.69
C PRO A 498 -4.04 -32.95 -22.13
N LYS A 499 -4.83 -33.77 -22.78
CA LYS A 499 -4.39 -35.11 -23.27
C LYS A 499 -3.09 -35.07 -24.07
N THR A 500 -2.89 -34.02 -24.86
CA THR A 500 -1.64 -33.75 -25.59
C THR A 500 -0.44 -33.57 -24.68
N SER A 501 -0.58 -32.81 -23.60
CA SER A 501 0.49 -32.59 -22.59
C SER A 501 0.83 -33.86 -21.85
N VAL A 502 -0.18 -34.65 -21.43
CA VAL A 502 0.02 -35.96 -20.81
C VAL A 502 0.74 -36.92 -21.76
N THR A 503 0.37 -36.94 -23.06
CA THR A 503 1.03 -37.78 -24.08
C THR A 503 2.50 -37.38 -24.26
N LEU A 504 2.79 -36.08 -24.35
CA LEU A 504 4.16 -35.57 -24.48
C LEU A 504 5.03 -35.88 -23.25
N LEU A 505 4.50 -35.69 -22.04
CA LEU A 505 5.20 -36.07 -20.81
C LEU A 505 5.45 -37.56 -20.70
N THR A 506 4.49 -38.38 -21.12
CA THR A 506 4.64 -39.85 -21.16
C THR A 506 5.71 -40.27 -22.17
N CYS A 507 5.70 -39.70 -23.38
CA CYS A 507 6.75 -39.97 -24.39
C CYS A 507 8.13 -39.54 -23.89
N LEU A 508 8.23 -38.40 -23.23
CA LEU A 508 9.47 -37.90 -22.63
C LEU A 508 9.97 -38.88 -21.54
N GLY A 509 9.09 -39.32 -20.65
CA GLY A 509 9.42 -40.28 -19.59
C GLY A 509 9.91 -41.62 -20.17
N ILE A 510 9.23 -42.16 -21.19
CA ILE A 510 9.67 -43.39 -21.89
C ILE A 510 11.05 -43.19 -22.54
N THR A 511 11.29 -42.03 -23.16
CA THR A 511 12.59 -41.71 -23.76
C THR A 511 13.71 -41.71 -22.73
N TRP A 512 13.50 -41.11 -21.56
CA TRP A 512 14.47 -41.12 -20.47
C TRP A 512 14.75 -42.53 -19.94
N VAL A 513 13.72 -43.37 -19.79
CA VAL A 513 13.89 -44.77 -19.37
C VAL A 513 14.71 -45.57 -20.41
N LEU A 514 14.46 -45.37 -21.71
CA LEU A 514 15.22 -46.03 -22.78
C LEU A 514 16.69 -45.58 -22.82
N ILE A 515 16.95 -44.26 -22.59
CA ILE A 515 18.31 -43.74 -22.50
C ILE A 515 19.03 -44.34 -21.29
N GLY A 516 18.38 -44.36 -20.13
CA GLY A 516 18.92 -44.98 -18.92
C GLY A 516 19.24 -46.47 -19.10
N ALA A 517 18.31 -47.23 -19.68
CA ALA A 517 18.53 -48.66 -20.00
C ALA A 517 19.69 -48.86 -20.97
N TYR A 518 19.81 -48.02 -22.01
CA TYR A 518 20.92 -48.08 -22.96
C TYR A 518 22.27 -47.79 -22.29
N VAL A 519 22.35 -46.79 -21.42
CA VAL A 519 23.57 -46.43 -20.65
C VAL A 519 23.97 -47.61 -19.74
N VAL A 520 23.02 -48.17 -18.98
CA VAL A 520 23.26 -49.33 -18.11
C VAL A 520 23.71 -50.53 -18.90
N TYR A 521 23.03 -50.85 -20.03
CA TYR A 521 23.44 -51.96 -20.91
C TYR A 521 24.86 -51.74 -21.46
N GLY A 522 25.21 -50.54 -21.88
CA GLY A 522 26.54 -50.19 -22.35
C GLY A 522 27.63 -50.36 -21.27
N ALA A 523 27.31 -49.97 -20.02
CA ALA A 523 28.20 -50.13 -18.88
C ALA A 523 28.42 -51.61 -18.49
N VAL A 524 27.35 -52.44 -18.53
CA VAL A 524 27.41 -53.86 -18.23
C VAL A 524 28.20 -54.61 -19.33
N LYS A 525 28.00 -54.26 -20.62
CA LYS A 525 28.73 -54.86 -21.70
C LYS A 525 30.24 -54.56 -21.65
N ARG A 526 30.65 -53.34 -21.26
CA ARG A 526 32.05 -52.96 -21.07
C ARG A 526 32.72 -53.64 -19.88
N LYS A 527 31.97 -54.13 -18.89
CA LYS A 527 32.51 -54.93 -17.77
C LYS A 527 32.67 -56.40 -18.10
N LYS A 528 32.10 -56.90 -19.24
CA LYS A 528 32.21 -58.29 -19.65
C LYS A 528 33.24 -58.50 -20.78
N GLU A 529 33.71 -57.44 -21.41
CA GLU A 529 34.87 -57.40 -22.31
C GLU A 529 36.11 -56.95 -21.51
#